data_22f16bbca398fe2007a24306721d1393
#
_entry.id   22f16bbca398fe2007a24306721d1393
#
_cell.length_a   1.000
_cell.length_b   1.000
_cell.length_c   1.000
_cell.angle_alpha   90.00
_cell.angle_beta   90.00
_cell.angle_gamma   90.00
#
_symmetry.space_group_name_H-M   'P 1'
#
loop_
_entity.id
_entity.type
_entity.pdbx_description
1 polymer ?
#
loop_
_entity_poly.entity_id
_entity_poly.type
_entity_poly.pdbx_seq_one_letter_code
_entity_poly.pdbx_strand_id
1 'polypeptide(L)' 'MVTLTLNLDPLVAGFYERIAAANHLPLEAVVEDVLFKLAGELSLEALRRTSIL' A
#
# COMPACT_ATOMS: atom_id res chain seq x y z
N MET A 1 12.93 7.08 10.10
CA MET A 1 12.02 6.16 9.39
C MET A 1 11.16 5.41 10.39
N VAL A 2 9.90 5.26 10.09
CA VAL A 2 8.97 4.52 10.95
C VAL A 2 8.93 3.05 10.51
N THR A 3 9.01 2.15 11.47
CA THR A 3 8.89 0.72 11.22
C THR A 3 7.48 0.27 11.56
N LEU A 4 6.85 -0.46 10.64
CA LEU A 4 5.49 -0.97 10.83
C LEU A 4 5.50 -2.48 10.65
N THR A 5 4.89 -3.19 11.60
CA THR A 5 4.71 -4.63 11.50
C THR A 5 3.24 -4.92 11.25
N LEU A 6 2.97 -5.71 10.20
CA LEU A 6 1.61 -6.05 9.80
C LEU A 6 1.40 -7.56 9.90
N ASN A 7 0.23 -7.94 10.39
CA ASN A 7 -0.21 -9.34 10.38
C ASN A 7 -1.23 -9.48 9.26
N LEU A 8 -0.81 -10.03 8.14
CA LEU A 8 -1.66 -10.19 6.97
C LEU A 8 -2.32 -11.57 6.94
N ASP A 9 -3.55 -11.61 6.44
CA ASP A 9 -4.19 -12.88 6.13
C ASP A 9 -3.33 -13.66 5.13
N PRO A 10 -3.17 -15.00 5.30
CA PRO A 10 -2.33 -15.78 4.40
C PRO A 10 -2.68 -15.65 2.92
N LEU A 11 -3.95 -15.51 2.57
CA LEU A 11 -4.37 -15.33 1.18
C LEU A 11 -3.88 -13.99 0.63
N VAL A 12 -3.99 -12.94 1.43
CA VAL A 12 -3.53 -11.61 1.06
C VAL A 12 -2.01 -11.58 0.93
N ALA A 13 -1.32 -12.14 1.92
CA ALA A 13 0.13 -12.23 1.91
C ALA A 13 0.63 -13.00 0.69
N GLY A 14 0.02 -14.14 0.38
CA GLY A 14 0.39 -14.96 -0.78
C GLY A 14 0.20 -14.20 -2.11
N PHE A 15 -0.85 -13.41 -2.21
CA PHE A 15 -1.10 -12.58 -3.39
C PHE A 15 0.04 -11.58 -3.62
N TYR A 16 0.41 -10.85 -2.59
CA TYR A 16 1.47 -9.85 -2.71
C TYR A 16 2.85 -10.48 -2.87
N GLU A 17 3.08 -11.65 -2.26
CA GLU A 17 4.33 -12.38 -2.46
C GLU A 17 4.52 -12.78 -3.92
N ARG A 18 3.46 -13.19 -4.60
CA ARG A 18 3.52 -13.53 -6.02
C ARG A 18 3.84 -12.32 -6.88
N ILE A 19 3.23 -11.18 -6.56
CA ILE A 19 3.52 -9.92 -7.26
C ILE A 19 4.98 -9.53 -7.06
N ALA A 20 5.47 -9.62 -5.82
CA ALA A 20 6.85 -9.30 -5.50
C ALA A 20 7.83 -10.19 -6.26
N ALA A 21 7.58 -11.50 -6.28
CA ALA A 21 8.43 -12.45 -6.98
C ALA A 21 8.45 -12.18 -8.49
N ALA A 22 7.29 -11.88 -9.08
CA ALA A 22 7.20 -11.58 -10.51
C ALA A 22 7.99 -10.32 -10.91
N ASN A 23 8.14 -9.39 -9.99
CA ASN A 23 8.86 -8.14 -10.23
C ASN A 23 10.26 -8.12 -9.64
N HIS A 24 10.74 -9.22 -9.08
CA HIS A 24 12.03 -9.33 -8.42
C HIS A 24 12.24 -8.31 -7.32
N LEU A 25 11.18 -8.06 -6.54
CA LEU A 25 11.18 -7.09 -5.44
C LEU A 25 10.93 -7.81 -4.11
N PRO A 26 11.45 -7.26 -3.00
CA PRO A 26 11.06 -7.75 -1.69
C PRO A 26 9.57 -7.42 -1.43
N LEU A 27 8.93 -8.26 -0.63
CA LEU A 27 7.51 -8.08 -0.29
C LEU A 27 7.24 -6.69 0.30
N GLU A 28 8.12 -6.23 1.16
CA GLU A 28 7.99 -4.93 1.83
C GLU A 28 7.92 -3.78 0.83
N ALA A 29 8.68 -3.85 -0.25
CA ALA A 29 8.69 -2.81 -1.28
C ALA A 29 7.35 -2.75 -2.01
N VAL A 30 6.73 -3.90 -2.28
CA VAL A 30 5.42 -3.95 -2.94
C VAL A 30 4.35 -3.36 -2.03
N VAL A 31 4.33 -3.75 -0.76
CA VAL A 31 3.36 -3.24 0.21
C VAL A 31 3.53 -1.75 0.41
N GLU A 32 4.76 -1.27 0.52
CA GLU A 32 5.04 0.15 0.66
C GLU A 32 4.51 0.96 -0.52
N ASP A 33 4.69 0.46 -1.74
CA ASP A 33 4.20 1.12 -2.95
C ASP A 33 2.67 1.21 -2.95
N VAL A 34 1.99 0.14 -2.55
CA VAL A 34 0.52 0.12 -2.44
C VAL A 34 0.05 1.14 -1.41
N LEU A 35 0.70 1.18 -0.25
CA LEU A 35 0.34 2.14 0.80
C LEU A 35 0.58 3.57 0.35
N PHE A 36 1.65 3.82 -0.39
CA PHE A 36 1.95 5.14 -0.93
C PHE A 36 0.85 5.60 -1.90
N LYS A 37 0.44 4.73 -2.80
CA LYS A 37 -0.63 5.02 -3.75
C LYS A 37 -1.96 5.27 -3.04
N LEU A 38 -2.27 4.46 -2.05
CA LEU A 38 -3.49 4.63 -1.28
C LEU A 38 -3.48 5.95 -0.50
N ALA A 39 -2.34 6.32 0.07
CA ALA A 39 -2.21 7.60 0.75
C ALA A 39 -2.48 8.76 -0.19
N GLY A 40 -2.00 8.68 -1.43
CA GLY A 40 -2.28 9.69 -2.46
C GLY A 40 -3.76 9.80 -2.76
N GLU A 41 -4.46 8.67 -2.93
CA GLU A 41 -5.90 8.65 -3.17
C GLU A 41 -6.69 9.23 -2.01
N LEU A 42 -6.33 8.86 -0.79
CA LEU A 42 -6.99 9.39 0.40
C LEU A 42 -6.78 10.89 0.54
N SER A 43 -5.60 11.37 0.22
CA SER A 43 -5.30 12.81 0.24
C SER A 43 -6.12 13.57 -0.77
N LEU A 44 -6.28 13.03 -1.98
CA LEU A 44 -7.12 13.65 -3.02
C LEU A 44 -8.58 13.70 -2.58
N GLU A 45 -9.08 12.64 -1.98
CA GLU A 45 -10.44 12.60 -1.49
C GLU A 45 -10.68 13.66 -0.40
N ALA A 46 -9.73 13.80 0.52
CA ALA A 46 -9.81 14.82 1.55
C ALA A 46 -9.82 16.23 0.97
N LEU A 47 -9.00 16.47 -0.05
CA LEU A 47 -8.97 17.77 -0.74
C LEU A 47 -10.28 18.05 -1.44
N ARG A 48 -10.91 17.05 -2.06
CA ARG A 48 -12.21 17.23 -2.70
C ARG A 48 -13.27 17.64 -1.69
N ARG A 49 -13.29 17.03 -0.52
CA ARG A 49 -14.22 17.39 0.55
C ARG A 49 -14.02 18.84 0.99
N THR A 50 -12.77 19.26 1.09
CA THR A 50 -12.43 20.63 1.49
C THR A 50 -12.81 21.63 0.42
N SER A 51 -12.66 21.28 -0.86
CA SER A 51 -12.91 22.20 -1.98
C SER A 51 -14.39 22.44 -2.28
N ILE A 52 -15.28 21.67 -1.67
CA ILE A 52 -16.73 21.87 -1.84
C ILE A 52 -17.21 23.13 -1.12
N LEU A 53 -16.40 23.65 -0.23
CA LEU A 53 -16.68 24.90 0.45
C LEU A 53 -16.54 26.11 -0.51
#